data_94372cd58124ec08395d1def293ec75e
#
_entry.id   94372cd58124ec08395d1def293ec75e
#
_cell.length_a   1.000
_cell.length_b   1.000
_cell.length_c   1.000
_cell.angle_alpha   90.00
_cell.angle_beta   90.00
_cell.angle_gamma   90.00
#
_symmetry.space_group_name_H-M   'P 1'
#
loop_
_entity.id
_entity.type
_entity.pdbx_description
1 polymer ?
#
loop_
_entity_poly.entity_id
_entity_poly.type
_entity_poly.pdbx_seq_one_letter_code
_entity_poly.pdbx_strand_id
1 'polypeptide(L)'
;MKKIIVLFTILLLACHAFAQEKISGYVEDSLTHNRLTNVSVTLLRKGKPLKFTRSKEDGTFLIPIAQKQTGDMLQASYMGYKKQKTAVSSGKETIISMASTAFVLKEVQVKGS
;
A
#
# COMPACT_ATOMS: atom_id res chain seq x y z
N MET A 1 17.51 -31.47 32.92
CA MET A 1 18.12 -30.93 31.70
C MET A 1 17.23 -31.02 30.49
N LYS A 2 16.56 -32.13 30.23
CA LYS A 2 15.64 -32.25 29.11
C LYS A 2 14.49 -31.22 29.17
N LYS A 3 13.96 -30.94 30.38
CA LYS A 3 12.87 -29.97 30.56
C LYS A 3 13.29 -28.56 30.23
N ILE A 4 14.51 -28.18 30.49
CA ILE A 4 15.06 -26.85 30.19
C ILE A 4 15.21 -26.66 28.68
N ILE A 5 15.66 -27.69 27.96
CA ILE A 5 15.83 -27.67 26.52
C ILE A 5 14.47 -27.51 25.81
N VAL A 6 13.46 -28.26 26.28
CA VAL A 6 12.09 -28.16 25.74
C VAL A 6 11.52 -26.76 25.96
N LEU A 7 11.69 -26.23 27.17
CA LEU A 7 11.22 -24.88 27.48
C LEU A 7 11.89 -23.83 26.63
N PHE A 8 13.19 -23.95 26.40
CA PHE A 8 13.97 -23.05 25.57
C PHE A 8 13.51 -23.14 24.11
N THR A 9 13.22 -24.35 23.62
CA THR A 9 12.71 -24.55 22.26
C THR A 9 11.35 -23.89 22.08
N ILE A 10 10.46 -24.01 23.06
CA ILE A 10 9.14 -23.37 23.03
C ILE A 10 9.29 -21.86 23.00
N LEU A 11 10.22 -21.32 23.76
CA LEU A 11 10.48 -19.87 23.78
C LEU A 11 10.97 -19.36 22.42
N LEU A 12 11.83 -20.12 21.75
CA LEU A 12 12.32 -19.77 20.41
C LEU A 12 11.19 -19.79 19.39
N LEU A 13 10.30 -20.77 19.46
CA LEU A 13 9.14 -20.83 18.58
C LEU A 13 8.20 -19.65 18.79
N ALA A 14 8.05 -19.20 20.02
CA ALA A 14 7.22 -18.04 20.34
C ALA A 14 7.77 -16.76 19.71
N CYS A 15 9.09 -16.63 19.59
CA CYS A 15 9.70 -15.47 18.95
C CYS A 15 9.36 -15.34 17.46
N HIS A 16 9.10 -16.45 16.80
CA HIS A 16 8.72 -16.46 15.39
C HIS A 16 7.28 -15.96 15.17
N ALA A 17 6.44 -15.96 16.21
CA ALA A 17 5.06 -15.50 16.12
C ALA A 17 4.95 -13.99 15.98
N PHE A 18 6.03 -13.25 16.23
CA PHE A 18 6.06 -11.79 16.13
C PHE A 18 6.73 -11.33 14.83
N ALA A 19 6.54 -12.06 13.73
CA ALA A 19 7.04 -11.64 12.43
C ALA A 19 6.42 -10.31 12.02
N GLN A 20 7.21 -9.45 11.38
CA GLN A 20 6.73 -8.16 10.90
C GLN A 20 5.60 -8.35 9.88
N GLU A 21 4.59 -7.51 9.98
CA GLU A 21 3.54 -7.45 9.00
C GLU A 21 4.00 -6.62 7.79
N LYS A 22 3.26 -6.72 6.71
CA LYS A 22 3.53 -5.93 5.53
C LYS A 22 2.22 -5.56 4.85
N ILE A 23 2.23 -4.40 4.21
CA ILE A 23 1.15 -3.95 3.36
C ILE A 23 1.64 -4.11 1.92
N SER A 24 0.92 -4.87 1.13
CA SER A 24 1.27 -5.10 -0.26
C SER A 24 0.07 -4.85 -1.15
N GLY A 25 0.34 -4.60 -2.43
CA GLY A 25 -0.71 -4.38 -3.40
C GLY A 25 -0.15 -3.88 -4.70
N TYR A 26 -1.01 -3.26 -5.50
CA TYR A 26 -0.57 -2.66 -6.75
C TYR A 26 -1.38 -1.41 -7.06
N VAL A 27 -0.84 -0.59 -7.95
CA VAL A 27 -1.46 0.65 -8.40
C VAL A 27 -1.79 0.49 -9.88
N GLU A 28 -3.01 0.88 -10.26
CA GLU A 28 -3.46 0.79 -11.64
C GLU A 28 -4.23 2.04 -12.05
N ASP A 29 -4.31 2.27 -13.37
CA ASP A 29 -5.17 3.28 -13.95
C ASP A 29 -6.63 2.82 -13.84
N SER A 30 -7.51 3.70 -13.36
CA SER A 30 -8.90 3.33 -13.10
C SER A 30 -9.70 3.01 -14.36
N LEU A 31 -9.28 3.49 -15.52
CA LEU A 31 -9.97 3.26 -16.78
C LEU A 31 -9.38 2.11 -17.58
N THR A 32 -8.05 2.11 -17.73
CA THR A 32 -7.37 1.12 -18.57
C THR A 32 -6.96 -0.13 -17.82
N HIS A 33 -6.89 -0.05 -16.47
CA HIS A 33 -6.37 -1.10 -15.59
C HIS A 33 -4.90 -1.42 -15.84
N ASN A 34 -4.21 -0.55 -16.55
CA ASN A 34 -2.76 -0.69 -16.72
C ASN A 34 -2.06 -0.42 -15.40
N ARG A 35 -1.04 -1.23 -15.10
CA ARG A 35 -0.24 -1.05 -13.90
C ARG A 35 0.59 0.21 -14.01
N LEU A 36 0.71 0.95 -12.92
CA LEU A 36 1.44 2.21 -12.88
C LEU A 36 2.75 2.05 -12.12
N THR A 37 3.84 2.43 -12.78
CA THR A 37 5.20 2.34 -12.24
C THR A 37 5.59 3.62 -11.54
N ASN A 38 6.36 3.50 -10.45
CA ASN A 38 6.98 4.64 -9.77
C ASN A 38 5.98 5.61 -9.13
N VAL A 39 4.81 5.10 -8.75
CA VAL A 39 3.81 5.87 -8.01
C VAL A 39 4.26 5.99 -6.56
N SER A 40 4.17 7.18 -5.99
CA SER A 40 4.46 7.39 -4.57
C SER A 40 3.31 6.88 -3.73
N VAL A 41 3.58 5.92 -2.86
CA VAL A 41 2.58 5.34 -1.96
C VAL A 41 3.01 5.63 -0.52
N THR A 42 2.16 6.34 0.21
CA THR A 42 2.43 6.74 1.59
C THR A 42 1.42 6.11 2.53
N LEU A 43 1.91 5.49 3.59
CA LEU A 43 1.05 4.97 4.65
C LEU A 43 0.72 6.10 5.61
N LEU A 44 -0.57 6.39 5.76
CA LEU A 44 -1.07 7.39 6.69
C LEU A 44 -1.69 6.69 7.89
N ARG A 45 -1.25 7.07 9.07
CA ARG A 45 -1.81 6.61 10.34
C ARG A 45 -2.31 7.82 11.10
N LYS A 46 -3.60 7.87 11.38
CA LYS A 46 -4.25 9.03 12.01
C LYS A 46 -3.97 10.31 11.23
N GLY A 47 -3.97 10.19 9.89
CA GLY A 47 -3.76 11.33 9.00
C GLY A 47 -2.32 11.77 8.83
N LYS A 48 -1.36 11.11 9.47
CA LYS A 48 0.05 11.48 9.40
C LYS A 48 0.85 10.46 8.61
N PRO A 49 1.83 10.92 7.80
CA PRO A 49 2.70 10.00 7.08
C PRO A 49 3.54 9.17 8.04
N LEU A 50 3.50 7.85 7.88
CA LEU A 50 4.28 6.94 8.70
C LEU A 50 5.40 6.28 7.91
N LYS A 51 5.09 5.78 6.72
CA LYS A 51 6.05 5.13 5.83
C LYS A 51 5.72 5.45 4.39
N PHE A 52 6.70 5.25 3.53
CA PHE A 52 6.62 5.64 2.13
C PHE A 52 7.32 4.61 1.27
N THR A 53 6.76 4.35 0.07
CA THR A 53 7.40 3.51 -0.93
C THR A 53 6.98 3.97 -2.32
N ARG A 54 7.51 3.33 -3.35
CA ARG A 54 7.12 3.56 -4.73
C ARG A 54 6.78 2.25 -5.40
N SER A 55 5.82 2.29 -6.33
CA SER A 55 5.46 1.10 -7.07
C SER A 55 6.59 0.69 -8.03
N LYS A 56 6.75 -0.61 -8.20
CA LYS A 56 7.76 -1.21 -9.06
C LYS A 56 7.30 -1.19 -10.52
N GLU A 57 8.12 -1.72 -11.41
CA GLU A 57 7.81 -1.76 -12.83
C GLU A 57 6.49 -2.48 -13.14
N ASP A 58 6.17 -3.50 -12.34
CA ASP A 58 4.91 -4.24 -12.49
C ASP A 58 3.73 -3.59 -11.77
N GLY A 59 3.94 -2.41 -11.18
CA GLY A 59 2.90 -1.68 -10.46
C GLY A 59 2.71 -2.12 -9.01
N THR A 60 3.43 -3.14 -8.56
CA THR A 60 3.28 -3.62 -7.18
C THR A 60 4.08 -2.76 -6.21
N PHE A 61 3.64 -2.76 -4.95
CA PHE A 61 4.35 -2.08 -3.87
C PHE A 61 4.35 -2.93 -2.62
N LEU A 62 5.30 -2.66 -1.73
CA LEU A 62 5.42 -3.36 -0.47
C LEU A 62 5.87 -2.38 0.61
N ILE A 63 5.14 -2.32 1.71
CA ILE A 63 5.48 -1.50 2.87
C ILE A 63 5.60 -2.41 4.08
N PRO A 64 6.83 -2.69 4.55
CA PRO A 64 6.98 -3.45 5.79
C PRO A 64 6.61 -2.57 6.98
N ILE A 65 5.83 -3.12 7.90
CA ILE A 65 5.40 -2.42 9.11
C ILE A 65 5.49 -3.35 10.31
N ALA A 66 5.55 -2.76 11.50
CA ALA A 66 5.56 -3.57 12.72
C ALA A 66 4.19 -4.20 12.97
N GLN A 67 3.12 -3.43 12.75
CA GLN A 67 1.75 -3.89 12.99
C GLN A 67 0.77 -2.99 12.25
N LYS A 68 -0.22 -3.60 11.60
CA LYS A 68 -1.33 -2.86 10.98
C LYS A 68 -2.26 -2.36 12.07
N GLN A 69 -2.84 -1.18 11.85
CA GLN A 69 -3.83 -0.62 12.77
C GLN A 69 -5.09 -0.25 12.01
N THR A 70 -6.22 -0.37 12.71
CA THR A 70 -7.51 0.03 12.15
C THR A 70 -7.48 1.50 11.76
N GLY A 71 -7.95 1.81 10.56
CA GLY A 71 -7.96 3.17 10.06
C GLY A 71 -6.71 3.57 9.29
N ASP A 72 -5.73 2.68 9.14
CA ASP A 72 -4.59 2.95 8.27
C ASP A 72 -5.06 3.17 6.84
N MET A 73 -4.50 4.20 6.19
CA MET A 73 -4.82 4.55 4.82
C MET A 73 -3.56 4.61 3.97
N LEU A 74 -3.69 4.29 2.70
CA LEU A 74 -2.63 4.51 1.73
C LEU A 74 -3.00 5.68 0.84
N GLN A 75 -2.06 6.59 0.63
CA GLN A 75 -2.23 7.71 -0.28
C GLN A 75 -1.26 7.55 -1.45
N ALA A 76 -1.80 7.49 -2.65
CA ALA A 76 -1.00 7.40 -3.87
C ALA A 76 -0.96 8.75 -4.56
N SER A 77 0.23 9.10 -5.06
CA SER A 77 0.45 10.35 -5.77
C SER A 77 1.33 10.07 -6.98
N TYR A 78 0.91 10.55 -8.15
CA TYR A 78 1.64 10.36 -9.39
C TYR A 78 1.33 11.51 -10.34
N MET A 79 2.35 11.92 -11.10
CA MET A 79 2.19 13.01 -12.05
C MET A 79 1.16 12.63 -13.12
N GLY A 80 0.20 13.53 -13.37
CA GLY A 80 -0.87 13.29 -14.33
C GLY A 80 -2.06 12.56 -13.77
N TYR A 81 -2.08 12.27 -12.45
CA TYR A 81 -3.18 11.59 -11.79
C TYR A 81 -3.61 12.34 -10.54
N LYS A 82 -4.87 12.18 -10.17
CA LYS A 82 -5.39 12.72 -8.92
C LYS A 82 -4.88 11.89 -7.76
N LYS A 83 -4.57 12.54 -6.65
CA LYS A 83 -4.21 11.84 -5.42
C LYS A 83 -5.36 10.94 -4.99
N GLN A 84 -5.02 9.73 -4.60
CA GLN A 84 -6.02 8.73 -4.22
C GLN A 84 -5.70 8.20 -2.83
N LYS A 85 -6.70 8.22 -1.95
CA LYS A 85 -6.61 7.58 -0.63
C LYS A 85 -7.42 6.31 -0.66
N THR A 86 -6.84 5.25 -0.11
CA THR A 86 -7.47 3.93 -0.09
C THR A 86 -7.24 3.30 1.27
N ALA A 87 -8.28 2.70 1.83
CA ALA A 87 -8.14 1.99 3.10
C ALA A 87 -7.27 0.75 2.91
N VAL A 88 -6.42 0.46 3.89
CA VAL A 88 -5.59 -0.75 3.86
C VAL A 88 -6.48 -1.97 3.99
N SER A 89 -6.34 -2.91 3.06
CA SER A 89 -7.11 -4.16 3.09
C SER A 89 -6.51 -5.11 4.12
N SER A 90 -7.37 -5.73 4.92
CA SER A 90 -6.95 -6.68 5.94
C SER A 90 -6.76 -8.06 5.30
N GLY A 91 -5.54 -8.60 5.41
CA GLY A 91 -5.22 -9.93 4.92
C GLY A 91 -5.22 -10.12 3.42
N LYS A 92 -5.32 -9.03 2.63
CA LYS A 92 -5.36 -9.08 1.19
C LYS A 92 -4.48 -7.98 0.60
N GLU A 93 -4.21 -8.08 -0.71
CA GLU A 93 -3.57 -7.00 -1.42
C GLU A 93 -4.47 -5.77 -1.46
N THR A 94 -3.88 -4.59 -1.32
CA THR A 94 -4.59 -3.33 -1.46
C THR A 94 -4.44 -2.83 -2.89
N ILE A 95 -5.55 -2.68 -3.60
CA ILE A 95 -5.55 -2.21 -4.97
C ILE A 95 -5.85 -0.71 -4.96
N ILE A 96 -4.95 0.09 -5.54
CA ILE A 96 -5.12 1.53 -5.65
C ILE A 96 -5.45 1.87 -7.10
N SER A 97 -6.68 2.35 -7.35
CA SER A 97 -7.12 2.77 -8.67
C SER A 97 -7.00 4.30 -8.76
N MET A 98 -6.20 4.77 -9.69
CA MET A 98 -5.95 6.21 -9.83
C MET A 98 -6.64 6.77 -11.07
N ALA A 99 -7.24 7.95 -10.92
CA ALA A 99 -7.91 8.65 -11.99
C ALA A 99 -6.96 9.65 -12.65
N SER A 100 -6.83 9.59 -13.97
CA SER A 100 -5.99 10.50 -14.74
C SER A 100 -6.58 11.91 -14.74
N THR A 101 -5.75 12.91 -14.49
CA THR A 101 -6.17 14.31 -14.61
C THR A 101 -6.27 14.73 -16.07
N ALA A 102 -5.53 14.09 -16.97
CA ALA A 102 -5.59 14.38 -18.39
C ALA A 102 -6.99 14.13 -18.96
N PHE A 103 -7.66 13.08 -18.47
CA PHE A 103 -9.03 12.77 -18.87
C PHE A 103 -9.98 13.90 -18.50
N VAL A 104 -9.85 14.45 -17.29
CA VAL A 104 -10.69 15.54 -16.79
C VAL A 104 -10.44 16.81 -17.59
N LEU A 105 -9.19 17.13 -17.88
CA LEU A 105 -8.82 18.30 -18.69
C LEU A 105 -9.37 18.21 -20.11
N LYS A 106 -9.30 17.02 -20.70
CA LYS A 106 -9.83 16.79 -22.05
C LYS A 106 -11.34 17.04 -22.11
N GLU A 107 -12.06 16.60 -21.10
CA GLU A 107 -13.51 16.81 -20.98
C GLU A 107 -13.83 18.29 -20.89
N VAL A 108 -13.08 19.05 -20.10
CA VAL A 108 -13.28 20.49 -19.95
C VAL A 108 -13.01 21.21 -21.27
N GLN A 109 -11.99 20.79 -22.03
CA GLN A 109 -11.68 21.39 -23.34
C GLN A 109 -12.81 21.17 -24.32
N VAL A 110 -13.42 20.01 -24.33
CA VAL A 110 -14.56 19.72 -25.21
C VAL A 110 -15.73 20.63 -24.90
N LYS A 111 -15.99 20.93 -23.65
CA LYS A 111 -17.06 21.85 -23.24
C LYS A 111 -16.73 23.29 -23.59
N GLY A 112 -15.45 23.65 -23.62
CA GLY A 112 -15.01 25.00 -23.93
C GLY A 112 -15.01 25.32 -25.40
N SER A 113 -15.17 24.35 -26.23
CA SER A 113 -15.26 24.53 -27.67
C SER A 113 -16.70 24.61 -28.17
#